data_532431934989a5075ee3bed92584dfb4
#
_entry.id   532431934989a5075ee3bed92584dfb4
#
_cell.length_a   1.000
_cell.length_b   1.000
_cell.length_c   1.000
_cell.angle_alpha   90.00
_cell.angle_beta   90.00
_cell.angle_gamma   90.00
#
_symmetry.space_group_name_H-M   'P 1'
#
loop_
_entity.id
_entity.type
_entity.pdbx_description
1 polymer ?
#
loop_
_entity_poly.entity_id
_entity_poly.type
_entity_poly.pdbx_seq_one_letter_code
_entity_poly.pdbx_strand_id
1 'polypeptide(L)'
;DPHSGKKLAGLRGPDGQGFSDSCQELYQIAQKKNRFTENTTIGAIVTNGKFSKAEMGKLASMTRNAYARCINPVGTLADGDTIYAASIGDVEADVNMAGALAAEVMGEAIQKAISASQKNL
;
A
#
# COMPACT_ATOMS: atom_id res chain seq x y z
N ASP A 1 -6.27 8.25 3.19
CA ASP A 1 -6.96 8.65 1.96
C ASP A 1 -6.13 9.70 1.21
N PRO A 2 -5.55 9.38 0.05
CA PRO A 2 -4.65 10.27 -0.69
C PRO A 2 -5.36 11.50 -1.27
N HIS A 3 -6.67 11.49 -1.42
CA HIS A 3 -7.42 12.62 -1.98
C HIS A 3 -7.76 13.68 -0.92
N SER A 4 -8.13 13.26 0.26
CA SER A 4 -8.50 14.17 1.35
C SER A 4 -7.40 14.43 2.38
N GLY A 5 -6.33 13.65 2.34
CA GLY A 5 -5.28 13.65 3.38
C GLY A 5 -5.74 13.08 4.72
N LYS A 6 -6.99 12.62 4.82
CA LYS A 6 -7.54 12.11 6.07
C LYS A 6 -6.94 10.77 6.44
N LYS A 7 -6.49 10.63 7.67
CA LYS A 7 -6.07 9.34 8.23
C LYS A 7 -7.28 8.45 8.50
N LEU A 8 -7.34 7.29 7.84
CA LEU A 8 -8.45 6.33 7.95
C LEU A 8 -8.21 5.26 9.02
N ALA A 9 -6.95 4.86 9.21
CA ALA A 9 -6.55 3.87 10.20
C ALA A 9 -5.11 4.13 10.65
N GLY A 10 -4.70 3.53 11.75
CA GLY A 10 -3.34 3.64 12.28
C GLY A 10 -3.27 3.33 13.77
N LEU A 11 -2.11 3.60 14.36
CA LEU A 11 -1.91 3.47 15.79
C LEU A 11 -2.91 4.34 16.56
N ARG A 12 -3.51 3.79 17.61
CA ARG A 12 -4.40 4.53 18.49
C ARG A 12 -3.60 5.46 19.41
N GLY A 13 -4.19 6.59 19.75
CA GLY A 13 -3.65 7.47 20.77
C GLY A 13 -3.59 6.82 22.15
N PRO A 14 -2.80 7.36 23.10
CA PRO A 14 -2.62 6.79 24.44
C PRO A 14 -3.94 6.67 25.24
N ASP A 15 -4.91 7.50 24.94
CA ASP A 15 -6.27 7.53 25.52
C ASP A 15 -7.25 6.59 24.81
N GLY A 16 -6.80 5.85 23.78
CA GLY A 16 -7.65 5.03 22.93
C GLY A 16 -8.52 5.83 21.96
N GLN A 17 -8.45 7.15 21.99
CA GLN A 17 -9.18 8.04 21.10
C GLN A 17 -8.27 8.51 19.95
N GLY A 18 -8.85 8.65 18.74
CA GLY A 18 -8.12 9.13 17.58
C GLY A 18 -6.92 8.27 17.16
N PHE A 19 -6.01 8.85 16.40
CA PHE A 19 -4.82 8.18 15.86
C PHE A 19 -3.55 8.94 16.24
N SER A 20 -2.53 8.21 16.70
CA SER A 20 -1.17 8.72 16.88
C SER A 20 -0.47 8.97 15.53
N ASP A 21 0.54 9.82 15.54
CA ASP A 21 1.45 9.97 14.39
C ASP A 21 2.42 8.79 14.36
N SER A 22 2.25 7.93 13.35
CA SER A 22 3.05 6.70 13.21
C SER A 22 4.53 6.97 12.97
N CYS A 23 4.89 8.10 12.35
CA CYS A 23 6.28 8.48 12.15
C CYS A 23 6.94 8.93 13.45
N GLN A 24 6.24 9.72 14.26
CA GLN A 24 6.74 10.12 15.57
C GLN A 24 6.93 8.93 16.50
N GLU A 25 5.97 8.00 16.51
CA GLU A 25 6.09 6.76 17.28
C GLU A 25 7.29 5.92 16.82
N LEU A 26 7.53 5.82 15.50
CA LEU A 26 8.69 5.13 14.96
C LEU A 26 10.00 5.77 15.45
N TYR A 27 10.09 7.11 15.47
CA TYR A 27 11.27 7.79 15.98
C TYR A 27 11.51 7.55 17.47
N GLN A 28 10.44 7.48 18.27
CA GLN A 28 10.54 7.15 19.69
C GLN A 28 10.98 5.69 19.93
N ILE A 29 10.46 4.74 19.12
CA ILE A 29 10.85 3.33 19.17
C ILE A 29 12.31 3.15 18.78
N ALA A 30 12.78 3.87 17.76
CA ALA A 30 14.16 3.83 17.30
C ALA A 30 15.15 4.32 18.37
N GLN A 31 14.74 5.21 19.25
CA GLN A 31 15.53 5.67 20.40
C GLN A 31 15.59 4.63 21.54
N LYS A 32 14.57 3.79 21.66
CA LYS A 32 14.50 2.70 22.65
C LYS A 32 14.93 1.41 21.96
N LYS A 33 16.23 1.05 22.03
CA LYS A 33 16.78 -0.18 21.42
C LYS A 33 15.82 -1.39 21.55
N ASN A 34 15.47 -2.02 20.41
CA ASN A 34 14.84 -3.33 20.25
C ASN A 34 13.31 -3.45 20.36
N ARG A 35 12.53 -2.92 19.44
CA ARG A 35 11.20 -3.49 19.09
C ARG A 35 10.74 -3.02 17.71
N PHE A 36 11.34 -3.53 16.62
CA PHE A 36 10.67 -3.51 15.33
C PHE A 36 9.61 -4.61 15.34
N THR A 37 8.35 -4.22 15.35
CA THR A 37 7.26 -5.14 15.04
C THR A 37 7.24 -5.27 13.53
N GLU A 38 7.45 -6.47 13.01
CA GLU A 38 7.36 -6.74 11.58
C GLU A 38 5.92 -6.52 11.12
N ASN A 39 5.75 -5.75 10.06
CA ASN A 39 4.48 -5.54 9.40
C ASN A 39 4.64 -5.87 7.91
N THR A 40 3.56 -6.28 7.27
CA THR A 40 3.60 -6.67 5.87
C THR A 40 2.31 -6.26 5.17
N THR A 41 2.46 -5.64 4.00
CA THR A 41 1.35 -5.40 3.09
C THR A 41 1.56 -6.21 1.83
N ILE A 42 0.63 -7.11 1.52
CA ILE A 42 0.64 -7.91 0.30
C ILE A 42 -0.46 -7.39 -0.60
N GLY A 43 -0.11 -7.03 -1.84
CA GLY A 43 -1.03 -6.62 -2.88
C GLY A 43 -0.96 -7.54 -4.09
N ALA A 44 -2.06 -7.64 -4.82
CA ALA A 44 -2.11 -8.30 -6.11
C ALA A 44 -2.80 -7.39 -7.13
N ILE A 45 -2.22 -7.29 -8.32
CA ILE A 45 -2.83 -6.63 -9.46
C ILE A 45 -3.00 -7.62 -10.61
N VAL A 46 -4.19 -7.68 -11.17
CA VAL A 46 -4.51 -8.56 -12.29
C VAL A 46 -5.00 -7.69 -13.45
N THR A 47 -4.46 -7.92 -14.62
CA THR A 47 -4.82 -7.19 -15.83
C THR A 47 -5.16 -8.15 -16.97
N ASN A 48 -6.07 -7.74 -17.86
CA ASN A 48 -6.32 -8.40 -19.13
C ASN A 48 -5.41 -7.88 -20.25
N GLY A 49 -4.54 -6.92 -19.96
CA GLY A 49 -3.54 -6.43 -20.89
C GLY A 49 -2.49 -7.48 -21.20
N LYS A 50 -2.03 -7.53 -22.44
CA LYS A 50 -0.96 -8.42 -22.89
C LYS A 50 0.39 -7.77 -22.63
N PHE A 51 1.09 -8.25 -21.64
CA PHE A 51 2.39 -7.73 -21.25
C PHE A 51 3.43 -8.84 -21.09
N SER A 52 4.66 -8.55 -21.44
CA SER A 52 5.81 -9.39 -21.15
C SER A 52 6.10 -9.45 -19.65
N LYS A 53 6.89 -10.43 -19.23
CA LYS A 53 7.33 -10.55 -17.83
C LYS A 53 8.03 -9.28 -17.32
N ALA A 54 8.84 -8.65 -18.17
CA ALA A 54 9.55 -7.41 -17.81
C ALA A 54 8.57 -6.24 -17.61
N GLU A 55 7.59 -6.10 -18.51
CA GLU A 55 6.54 -5.09 -18.38
C GLU A 55 5.65 -5.32 -17.16
N MET A 56 5.34 -6.57 -16.83
CA MET A 56 4.61 -6.90 -15.61
C MET A 56 5.41 -6.57 -14.35
N GLY A 57 6.73 -6.76 -14.35
CA GLY A 57 7.61 -6.28 -13.29
C GLY A 57 7.59 -4.76 -13.14
N LYS A 58 7.58 -4.04 -14.26
CA LYS A 58 7.43 -2.57 -14.25
C LYS A 58 6.07 -2.13 -13.75
N LEU A 59 4.99 -2.81 -14.15
CA LEU A 59 3.64 -2.54 -13.71
C LEU A 59 3.51 -2.73 -12.18
N ALA A 60 4.04 -3.81 -11.63
CA ALA A 60 4.10 -4.04 -10.19
C ALA A 60 4.86 -2.91 -9.45
N SER A 61 6.00 -2.50 -10.01
CA SER A 61 6.79 -1.37 -9.48
C SER A 61 6.02 -0.05 -9.47
N MET A 62 5.26 0.24 -10.52
CA MET A 62 4.42 1.45 -10.60
C MET A 62 3.24 1.37 -9.63
N THR A 63 2.64 0.19 -9.48
CA THR A 63 1.53 -0.05 -8.52
C THR A 63 1.95 0.27 -7.09
N ARG A 64 3.23 0.07 -6.73
CA ARG A 64 3.77 0.40 -5.40
C ARG A 64 3.60 1.87 -5.02
N ASN A 65 3.45 2.78 -5.98
CA ASN A 65 3.17 4.18 -5.71
C ASN A 65 1.87 4.37 -4.89
N ALA A 66 0.92 3.45 -4.99
CA ALA A 66 -0.28 3.46 -4.14
C ALA A 66 0.06 3.27 -2.66
N TYR A 67 1.01 2.39 -2.35
CA TYR A 67 1.46 2.18 -0.98
C TYR A 67 2.03 3.48 -0.39
N ALA A 68 2.92 4.16 -1.13
CA ALA A 68 3.50 5.42 -0.69
C ALA A 68 2.44 6.53 -0.49
N ARG A 69 1.35 6.51 -1.24
CA ARG A 69 0.26 7.49 -1.12
C ARG A 69 -0.72 7.18 0.00
N CYS A 70 -0.91 5.90 0.32
CA CYS A 70 -1.96 5.44 1.24
C CYS A 70 -1.43 5.01 2.61
N ILE A 71 -0.16 4.62 2.71
CA ILE A 71 0.43 4.01 3.91
C ILE A 71 1.64 4.83 4.33
N ASN A 72 1.68 5.22 5.59
CA ASN A 72 2.79 6.00 6.14
C ASN A 72 3.09 5.57 7.59
N PRO A 73 4.32 5.14 7.92
CA PRO A 73 5.43 4.88 7.00
C PRO A 73 5.22 3.60 6.18
N VAL A 74 5.98 3.42 5.09
CA VAL A 74 5.94 2.25 4.21
C VAL A 74 7.32 1.98 3.61
N GLY A 75 7.61 0.72 3.33
CA GLY A 75 8.85 0.31 2.67
C GLY A 75 10.09 0.47 3.55
N THR A 76 9.95 0.33 4.87
CA THR A 76 11.08 0.29 5.80
C THR A 76 11.76 -1.08 5.76
N LEU A 77 12.93 -1.22 6.40
CA LEU A 77 13.61 -2.51 6.50
C LEU A 77 12.84 -3.57 7.31
N ALA A 78 11.84 -3.14 8.10
CA ALA A 78 10.97 -4.01 8.87
C ALA A 78 9.76 -4.51 8.06
N ASP A 79 9.51 -3.94 6.88
CA ASP A 79 8.34 -4.24 6.06
C ASP A 79 8.65 -5.34 5.04
N GLY A 80 7.81 -6.38 4.99
CA GLY A 80 7.81 -7.40 3.94
C GLY A 80 6.90 -7.07 2.76
N ASP A 81 6.72 -5.78 2.45
CA ASP A 81 5.77 -5.30 1.45
C ASP A 81 6.03 -5.88 0.06
N THR A 82 5.01 -6.48 -0.52
CA THR A 82 5.12 -7.17 -1.80
C THR A 82 3.89 -6.91 -2.67
N ILE A 83 4.11 -6.72 -3.97
CA ILE A 83 3.06 -6.65 -4.98
C ILE A 83 3.29 -7.71 -6.03
N TYR A 84 2.31 -8.56 -6.22
CA TYR A 84 2.25 -9.53 -7.31
C TYR A 84 1.45 -8.94 -8.47
N ALA A 85 1.93 -9.12 -9.70
CA ALA A 85 1.24 -8.68 -10.90
C ALA A 85 1.05 -9.84 -11.87
N ALA A 86 -0.17 -10.03 -12.36
CA ALA A 86 -0.52 -11.09 -13.30
C ALA A 86 -1.25 -10.51 -14.51
N SER A 87 -0.83 -10.95 -15.71
CA SER A 87 -1.51 -10.70 -16.97
C SER A 87 -2.27 -11.98 -17.36
N ILE A 88 -3.58 -11.86 -17.55
CA ILE A 88 -4.48 -12.99 -17.87
C ILE A 88 -5.20 -12.82 -19.20
N GLY A 89 -4.84 -11.82 -19.98
CA GLY A 89 -5.50 -11.50 -21.26
C GLY A 89 -4.52 -11.17 -22.37
N ASP A 90 -5.08 -10.70 -23.45
CA ASP A 90 -4.39 -10.40 -24.71
C ASP A 90 -4.69 -9.00 -25.27
N VAL A 91 -5.27 -8.14 -24.46
CA VAL A 91 -5.58 -6.75 -24.85
C VAL A 91 -4.29 -5.96 -25.01
N GLU A 92 -4.08 -5.42 -26.19
CA GLU A 92 -2.93 -4.52 -26.46
C GLU A 92 -3.12 -3.21 -25.68
N ALA A 93 -2.15 -2.85 -24.88
CA ALA A 93 -2.19 -1.64 -24.06
C ALA A 93 -0.77 -1.11 -23.78
N ASP A 94 -0.69 0.18 -23.49
CA ASP A 94 0.56 0.80 -23.06
C ASP A 94 0.84 0.50 -21.58
N VAL A 95 2.06 0.05 -21.29
CA VAL A 95 2.45 -0.36 -19.93
C VAL A 95 2.47 0.82 -18.95
N ASN A 96 2.77 2.04 -19.41
CA ASN A 96 2.80 3.21 -18.54
C ASN A 96 1.38 3.63 -18.14
N MET A 97 0.46 3.61 -19.10
CA MET A 97 -0.95 3.85 -18.84
C MET A 97 -1.52 2.79 -17.87
N ALA A 98 -1.25 1.50 -18.14
CA ALA A 98 -1.70 0.41 -17.29
C ALA A 98 -1.11 0.49 -15.88
N GLY A 99 0.16 0.87 -15.74
CA GLY A 99 0.82 1.04 -14.46
C GLY A 99 0.29 2.23 -13.65
N ALA A 100 -0.04 3.34 -14.31
CA ALA A 100 -0.68 4.49 -13.67
C ALA A 100 -2.08 4.12 -13.13
N LEU A 101 -2.89 3.46 -13.97
CA LEU A 101 -4.21 2.96 -13.58
C LEU A 101 -4.12 1.93 -12.45
N ALA A 102 -3.15 1.02 -12.50
CA ALA A 102 -2.93 0.02 -11.45
C ALA A 102 -2.62 0.66 -10.09
N ALA A 103 -1.84 1.74 -10.06
CA ALA A 103 -1.59 2.49 -8.84
C ALA A 103 -2.87 3.15 -8.29
N GLU A 104 -3.72 3.67 -9.16
CA GLU A 104 -5.00 4.27 -8.77
C GLU A 104 -5.95 3.24 -8.17
N VAL A 105 -6.17 2.13 -8.88
CA VAL A 105 -7.02 1.01 -8.44
C VAL A 105 -6.51 0.38 -7.14
N MET A 106 -5.19 0.22 -6.99
CA MET A 106 -4.60 -0.29 -5.75
C MET A 106 -4.87 0.67 -4.58
N GLY A 107 -4.77 1.98 -4.78
CA GLY A 107 -5.11 2.97 -3.76
C GLY A 107 -6.57 2.86 -3.30
N GLU A 108 -7.50 2.69 -4.23
CA GLU A 108 -8.91 2.44 -3.90
C GLU A 108 -9.10 1.12 -3.14
N ALA A 109 -8.40 0.06 -3.54
CA ALA A 109 -8.48 -1.26 -2.88
C ALA A 109 -8.01 -1.17 -1.42
N ILE A 110 -6.93 -0.45 -1.16
CA ILE A 110 -6.43 -0.20 0.20
C ILE A 110 -7.50 0.52 1.05
N GLN A 111 -8.09 1.57 0.52
CA GLN A 111 -9.14 2.33 1.22
C GLN A 111 -10.37 1.47 1.52
N LYS A 112 -10.81 0.67 0.54
CA LYS A 112 -11.94 -0.25 0.69
C LYS A 112 -11.67 -1.32 1.74
N ALA A 113 -10.47 -1.91 1.75
CA ALA A 113 -10.06 -2.92 2.72
C ALA A 113 -10.10 -2.37 4.15
N ILE A 114 -9.53 -1.18 4.37
CA ILE A 114 -9.55 -0.53 5.68
C ILE A 114 -10.97 -0.18 6.13
N SER A 115 -11.78 0.37 5.23
CA SER A 115 -13.16 0.73 5.54
C SER A 115 -14.03 -0.50 5.86
N ALA A 116 -13.80 -1.62 5.19
CA ALA A 116 -14.50 -2.88 5.47
C ALA A 116 -14.08 -3.48 6.82
N SER A 117 -12.78 -3.43 7.13
CA SER A 117 -12.24 -3.90 8.42
C SER A 117 -12.83 -3.13 9.60
N GLN A 118 -13.00 -1.81 9.49
CA GLN A 118 -13.54 -0.97 10.56
C GLN A 118 -15.03 -1.18 10.83
N LYS A 119 -15.80 -1.64 9.85
CA LYS A 119 -17.24 -1.94 10.04
C LYS A 119 -17.47 -3.21 10.88
N ASN A 120 -16.45 -4.05 11.02
CA ASN A 120 -16.53 -5.32 11.77
C ASN A 120 -15.93 -5.21 13.18
N LEU A 121 -15.53 -4.03 13.58
CA LEU A 121 -15.04 -3.71 14.93
C LEU A 121 -16.10 -2.95 15.72
#